data_198d955df426321105b6ae8db878cc94
#
_entry.id   198d955df426321105b6ae8db878cc94
#
_cell.length_a   1.000
_cell.length_b   1.000
_cell.length_c   1.000
_cell.angle_alpha   90.00
_cell.angle_beta   90.00
_cell.angle_gamma   90.00
#
_symmetry.space_group_name_H-M   'P 1'
#
loop_
_entity.id
_entity.type
_entity.pdbx_description
1 polymer ?
#
loop_
_entity_poly.entity_id
_entity_poly.type
_entity_poly.pdbx_seq_one_letter_code
_entity_poly.pdbx_strand_id
1 'polypeptide(L)'
;MGEDFWKLGIDPALEGTYKVKTVAGKEVEVKPLFQVYLEFFEKSYTPKQAEIITGVPAKKIEMLAREIGSHPRNMKLAQGMGVNQYQHADLKDRAMYMICALLWSRR
;
A
#
# COMPACT_ATOMS: atom_id res chain seq x y z
N MET A 1 -15.57 5.15 11.74
CA MET A 1 -15.60 3.75 11.23
C MET A 1 -14.45 2.86 11.73
N GLY A 2 -13.29 3.39 12.10
CA GLY A 2 -12.15 2.56 12.56
C GLY A 2 -12.19 2.06 14.00
N GLU A 3 -12.84 2.78 14.91
CA GLU A 3 -12.83 2.40 16.34
C GLU A 3 -13.71 1.20 16.68
N ASP A 4 -14.73 0.92 15.88
CA ASP A 4 -15.70 -0.13 16.18
C ASP A 4 -15.17 -1.55 15.87
N PHE A 5 -14.34 -1.68 14.84
CA PHE A 5 -13.73 -2.99 14.50
C PHE A 5 -12.77 -3.48 15.58
N TRP A 6 -11.96 -2.59 16.14
CA TRP A 6 -11.01 -2.94 17.21
C TRP A 6 -11.74 -3.31 18.50
N LYS A 7 -12.85 -2.63 18.82
CA LYS A 7 -13.71 -2.95 19.97
C LYS A 7 -14.39 -4.31 19.83
N LEU A 8 -14.66 -4.74 18.60
CA LEU A 8 -15.25 -6.03 18.29
C LEU A 8 -14.22 -7.17 18.18
N GLY A 9 -12.92 -6.88 18.36
CA GLY A 9 -11.84 -7.86 18.21
C GLY A 9 -11.67 -8.38 16.78
N ILE A 10 -12.15 -7.63 15.78
CA ILE A 10 -12.03 -8.00 14.37
C ILE A 10 -10.68 -7.50 13.86
N ASP A 11 -9.83 -8.44 13.45
CA ASP A 11 -8.56 -8.16 12.77
C ASP A 11 -8.73 -8.49 11.28
N PRO A 12 -8.91 -7.46 10.42
CA PRO A 12 -9.13 -7.68 8.99
C PRO A 12 -7.87 -8.27 8.35
N ALA A 13 -8.03 -9.40 7.65
CA ALA A 13 -6.92 -9.99 6.91
C ALA A 13 -6.45 -9.06 5.78
N LEU A 14 -5.15 -8.80 5.72
CA LEU A 14 -4.53 -8.01 4.65
C LEU A 14 -4.10 -8.89 3.47
N GLU A 15 -3.74 -10.14 3.74
CA GLU A 15 -3.19 -11.07 2.76
C GLU A 15 -3.98 -12.38 2.76
N GLY A 16 -3.83 -13.16 1.70
CA GLY A 16 -4.44 -14.47 1.55
C GLY A 16 -5.55 -14.54 0.52
N THR A 17 -6.11 -15.74 0.39
CA THR A 17 -7.23 -16.04 -0.52
C THR A 17 -8.33 -16.73 0.26
N TYR A 18 -9.55 -16.26 0.11
CA TYR A 18 -10.70 -16.71 0.90
C TYR A 18 -11.85 -17.13 0.00
N LYS A 19 -12.56 -18.17 0.41
CA LYS A 19 -13.81 -18.56 -0.24
C LYS A 19 -14.97 -17.95 0.52
N VAL A 20 -15.80 -17.18 -0.18
CA VAL A 20 -17.00 -16.57 0.37
C VAL A 20 -18.23 -16.99 -0.42
N LYS A 21 -19.35 -17.13 0.30
CA LYS A 21 -20.62 -17.46 -0.33
C LYS A 21 -21.36 -16.17 -0.66
N THR A 22 -21.70 -15.99 -1.93
CA THR A 22 -22.47 -14.82 -2.36
C THR A 22 -23.93 -14.92 -1.92
N VAL A 23 -24.66 -13.80 -1.98
CA VAL A 23 -26.10 -13.75 -1.69
C VAL A 23 -26.89 -14.74 -2.59
N ALA A 24 -26.43 -14.99 -3.81
CA ALA A 24 -26.99 -15.97 -4.72
C ALA A 24 -26.62 -17.44 -4.38
N GLY A 25 -25.93 -17.69 -3.27
CA GLY A 25 -25.53 -19.03 -2.83
C GLY A 25 -24.31 -19.63 -3.55
N LYS A 26 -23.67 -18.89 -4.46
CA LYS A 26 -22.49 -19.35 -5.21
C LYS A 26 -21.23 -19.08 -4.39
N GLU A 27 -20.35 -20.06 -4.25
CA GLU A 27 -19.01 -19.84 -3.71
C GLU A 27 -18.13 -19.13 -4.75
N VAL A 28 -17.47 -18.06 -4.29
CA VAL A 28 -16.48 -17.34 -5.09
C VAL A 28 -15.20 -17.16 -4.28
N GLU A 29 -14.08 -17.20 -4.96
CA GLU A 29 -12.78 -16.92 -4.39
C GLU A 29 -12.54 -15.42 -4.40
N VAL A 30 -12.15 -14.87 -3.26
CA VAL A 30 -11.86 -13.44 -3.08
C VAL A 30 -10.51 -13.25 -2.42
N LYS A 31 -9.88 -12.14 -2.74
CA LYS A 31 -8.63 -11.70 -2.13
C LYS A 31 -8.83 -10.33 -1.49
N PRO A 32 -8.18 -10.04 -0.35
CA PRO A 32 -8.10 -8.68 0.15
C PRO A 32 -7.47 -7.75 -0.88
N LEU A 33 -7.93 -6.51 -0.94
CA LEU A 33 -7.41 -5.52 -1.89
C LEU A 33 -5.88 -5.35 -1.75
N PHE A 34 -5.37 -5.41 -0.53
CA PHE A 34 -3.94 -5.30 -0.28
C PHE A 34 -3.15 -6.44 -0.93
N GLN A 35 -3.65 -7.67 -0.89
CA GLN A 35 -3.04 -8.81 -1.59
C GLN A 35 -2.96 -8.58 -3.12
N VAL A 36 -4.03 -8.03 -3.71
CA VAL A 36 -4.05 -7.69 -5.14
C VAL A 36 -3.02 -6.62 -5.48
N TYR A 37 -2.86 -5.61 -4.60
CA TYR A 37 -1.81 -4.59 -4.75
C TYR A 37 -0.41 -5.17 -4.68
N LEU A 38 -0.13 -6.04 -3.71
CA LEU A 38 1.18 -6.70 -3.59
C LEU A 38 1.54 -7.45 -4.87
N GLU A 39 0.65 -8.31 -5.36
CA GLU A 39 0.86 -9.09 -6.59
C GLU A 39 1.11 -8.18 -7.80
N PHE A 40 0.41 -7.06 -7.89
CA PHE A 40 0.59 -6.08 -8.96
C PHE A 40 1.94 -5.36 -8.88
N PHE A 41 2.32 -4.90 -7.68
CA PHE A 41 3.59 -4.20 -7.50
C PHE A 41 4.79 -5.12 -7.67
N GLU A 42 4.74 -6.33 -7.16
CA GLU A 42 5.81 -7.33 -7.34
C GLU A 42 6.04 -7.66 -8.81
N LYS A 43 4.98 -7.68 -9.60
CA LYS A 43 5.07 -7.96 -11.04
C LYS A 43 5.56 -6.78 -11.87
N SER A 44 5.14 -5.56 -11.54
CA SER A 44 5.23 -4.40 -12.45
C SER A 44 6.03 -3.22 -11.91
N TYR A 45 6.30 -3.16 -10.59
CA TYR A 45 6.90 -1.99 -9.96
C TYR A 45 7.99 -2.35 -8.94
N THR A 46 8.85 -3.28 -9.30
CA THR A 46 10.00 -3.63 -8.46
C THR A 46 10.97 -2.45 -8.38
N PRO A 47 11.82 -2.36 -7.33
CA PRO A 47 12.85 -1.34 -7.22
C PRO A 47 13.78 -1.27 -8.45
N LYS A 48 14.05 -2.43 -9.09
CA LYS A 48 14.86 -2.48 -10.33
C LYS A 48 14.14 -1.84 -11.52
N GLN A 49 12.85 -2.06 -11.66
CA GLN A 49 12.06 -1.42 -12.70
C GLN A 49 11.92 0.08 -12.45
N ALA A 50 11.74 0.48 -11.20
CA ALA A 50 11.73 1.88 -10.80
C ALA A 50 13.07 2.58 -11.11
N GLU A 51 14.20 1.92 -10.91
CA GLU A 51 15.53 2.43 -11.29
C GLU A 51 15.62 2.76 -12.78
N ILE A 52 15.13 1.87 -13.64
CA ILE A 52 15.13 2.09 -15.10
C ILE A 52 14.30 3.32 -15.49
N ILE A 53 13.17 3.54 -14.83
CA ILE A 53 12.24 4.63 -15.16
C ILE A 53 12.71 5.96 -14.58
N THR A 54 13.18 5.94 -13.33
CA THR A 54 13.47 7.17 -12.55
C THR A 54 14.94 7.56 -12.54
N GLY A 55 15.83 6.64 -12.88
CA GLY A 55 17.29 6.81 -12.72
C GLY A 55 17.77 6.74 -11.27
N VAL A 56 16.88 6.50 -10.31
CA VAL A 56 17.26 6.34 -8.89
C VAL A 56 17.69 4.91 -8.64
N PRO A 57 18.91 4.64 -8.13
CA PRO A 57 19.38 3.28 -7.89
C PRO A 57 18.44 2.48 -6.98
N ALA A 58 18.11 1.25 -7.37
CA ALA A 58 17.22 0.35 -6.64
C ALA A 58 17.58 0.22 -5.16
N LYS A 59 18.90 0.15 -4.86
CA LYS A 59 19.41 0.10 -3.50
C LYS A 59 19.02 1.32 -2.65
N LYS A 60 18.96 2.50 -3.25
CA LYS A 60 18.51 3.72 -2.54
C LYS A 60 17.00 3.71 -2.28
N ILE A 61 16.22 3.17 -3.21
CA ILE A 61 14.77 3.00 -3.05
C ILE A 61 14.50 2.02 -1.89
N GLU A 62 15.18 0.89 -1.87
CA GLU A 62 15.05 -0.09 -0.79
C GLU A 62 15.51 0.45 0.57
N MET A 63 16.61 1.19 0.60
CA MET A 63 17.12 1.83 1.81
C MET A 63 16.08 2.81 2.38
N LEU A 64 15.50 3.66 1.54
CA LEU A 64 14.46 4.61 1.94
C LEU A 64 13.21 3.87 2.47
N ALA A 65 12.78 2.81 1.79
CA ALA A 65 11.63 2.03 2.24
C ALA A 65 11.86 1.38 3.61
N ARG A 66 13.07 0.86 3.87
CA ARG A 66 13.45 0.29 5.16
C ARG A 66 13.51 1.36 6.27
N GLU A 67 14.06 2.52 5.95
CA GLU A 67 14.12 3.65 6.89
C GLU A 67 12.72 4.12 7.29
N ILE A 68 11.84 4.29 6.32
CA ILE A 68 10.43 4.62 6.52
C ILE A 68 9.75 3.56 7.41
N GLY A 69 9.96 2.28 7.12
CA GLY A 69 9.35 1.17 7.88
C GLY A 69 9.88 1.02 9.31
N SER A 70 11.12 1.46 9.57
CA SER A 70 11.73 1.41 10.91
C SER A 70 11.29 2.57 11.82
N HIS A 71 10.81 3.68 11.25
CA HIS A 71 10.40 4.87 12.00
C HIS A 71 8.95 5.30 11.73
N PRO A 72 7.95 4.41 11.89
CA PRO A 72 6.58 4.66 11.43
C PRO A 72 5.88 5.85 12.13
N ARG A 73 6.35 6.24 13.33
CA ARG A 73 5.74 7.32 14.12
C ARG A 73 6.45 8.67 13.96
N ASN A 74 7.68 8.66 13.44
CA ASN A 74 8.53 9.85 13.37
C ASN A 74 8.66 10.40 11.95
N MET A 75 7.76 9.99 11.05
CA MET A 75 7.80 10.36 9.66
C MET A 75 6.70 11.36 9.32
N LYS A 76 7.07 12.38 8.54
CA LYS A 76 6.14 13.33 7.94
C LYS A 76 6.30 13.27 6.42
N LEU A 77 5.21 12.95 5.72
CA LEU A 77 5.14 13.08 4.28
C LEU A 77 4.60 14.48 3.93
N ALA A 78 5.42 15.27 3.24
CA ALA A 78 5.02 16.58 2.75
C ALA A 78 4.83 16.53 1.24
N GLN A 79 3.73 17.08 0.77
CA GLN A 79 3.42 17.22 -0.64
C GLN A 79 3.31 18.69 -0.98
N GLY A 80 3.68 19.05 -2.20
CA GLY A 80 3.60 20.42 -2.68
C GLY A 80 3.14 20.51 -4.12
N MET A 81 2.85 21.74 -4.58
CA MET A 81 2.24 22.00 -5.89
C MET A 81 3.09 21.52 -7.06
N GLY A 82 4.42 21.53 -6.97
CA GLY A 82 5.31 21.17 -8.08
C GLY A 82 5.05 19.76 -8.64
N VAL A 83 4.96 18.79 -7.76
CA VAL A 83 4.74 17.38 -8.14
C VAL A 83 3.27 17.04 -8.43
N ASN A 84 2.33 17.94 -8.15
CA ASN A 84 0.91 17.75 -8.40
C ASN A 84 0.45 18.28 -9.78
N GLN A 85 1.34 18.92 -10.52
CA GLN A 85 1.02 19.52 -11.82
C GLN A 85 1.38 18.62 -13.02
N TYR A 86 1.74 17.38 -12.78
CA TYR A 86 2.02 16.40 -13.82
C TYR A 86 0.83 15.50 -14.11
N GLN A 87 0.79 14.94 -15.30
CA GLN A 87 -0.20 13.93 -15.67
C GLN A 87 -0.16 12.75 -14.67
N HIS A 88 -1.33 12.30 -14.22
CA HIS A 88 -1.48 11.24 -13.22
C HIS A 88 -0.87 11.53 -11.84
N ALA A 89 -0.73 12.79 -11.48
CA ALA A 89 -0.22 13.19 -10.17
C ALA A 89 -1.07 12.67 -8.99
N ASP A 90 -2.37 12.46 -9.20
CA ASP A 90 -3.29 11.87 -8.23
C ASP A 90 -2.88 10.44 -7.83
N LEU A 91 -2.29 9.65 -8.72
CA LEU A 91 -1.79 8.30 -8.42
C LEU A 91 -0.63 8.32 -7.43
N LYS A 92 0.25 9.32 -7.55
CA LYS A 92 1.34 9.55 -6.60
C LYS A 92 0.78 9.87 -5.20
N ASP A 93 -0.21 10.74 -5.12
CA ASP A 93 -0.81 11.12 -3.84
C ASP A 93 -1.49 9.92 -3.17
N ARG A 94 -2.20 9.10 -3.94
CA ARG A 94 -2.79 7.84 -3.46
C ARG A 94 -1.73 6.87 -2.95
N ALA A 95 -0.60 6.73 -3.64
CA ALA A 95 0.51 5.88 -3.20
C ALA A 95 1.11 6.38 -1.87
N MET A 96 1.27 7.69 -1.70
CA MET A 96 1.75 8.28 -0.44
C MET A 96 0.77 8.06 0.71
N TYR A 97 -0.55 8.21 0.49
CA TYR A 97 -1.55 7.89 1.51
C TYR A 97 -1.56 6.41 1.87
N MET A 98 -1.33 5.52 0.91
CA MET A 98 -1.21 4.08 1.19
C MET A 98 -0.02 3.78 2.10
N ILE A 99 1.14 4.41 1.88
CA ILE A 99 2.30 4.29 2.77
C ILE A 99 1.93 4.74 4.18
N CYS A 100 1.25 5.89 4.32
CA CYS A 100 0.77 6.36 5.63
C CYS A 100 -0.17 5.34 6.30
N ALA A 101 -1.11 4.78 5.56
CA ALA A 101 -2.05 3.79 6.09
C ALA A 101 -1.34 2.52 6.59
N LEU A 102 -0.36 2.01 5.82
CA LEU A 102 0.44 0.86 6.20
C LEU A 102 1.30 1.10 7.44
N LEU A 103 1.83 2.32 7.60
CA LEU A 103 2.59 2.70 8.79
C LEU A 103 1.70 2.85 10.02
N TRP A 104 0.48 3.35 9.83
CA TRP A 104 -0.49 3.52 10.91
C TRP A 104 -1.06 2.20 11.42
N SER A 105 -1.21 1.21 10.56
CA SER A 105 -1.74 -0.12 10.92
C SER A 105 -0.79 -0.97 11.76
N ARG A 106 0.49 -0.58 11.87
CA ARG A 106 1.50 -1.25 12.71
C ARG A 106 1.52 -0.74 14.16
N ARG A 107 0.36 -0.64 14.78
CA ARG A 107 0.25 -0.28 16.20
C ARG A 107 0.36 -1.50 17.09
#